data_8a67ed2802f5ec0ec3870915e19fe02d
#
_entry.id   8a67ed2802f5ec0ec3870915e19fe02d
#
_cell.length_a   1.000
_cell.length_b   1.000
_cell.length_c   1.000
_cell.angle_alpha   90.00
_cell.angle_beta   90.00
_cell.angle_gamma   90.00
#
_symmetry.space_group_name_H-M   'P 1'
#
loop_
_entity.id
_entity.type
_entity.pdbx_description
1 polymer ?
#
loop_
_entity_poly.entity_id
_entity_poly.type
_entity_poly.pdbx_seq_one_letter_code
_entity_poly.pdbx_strand_id
1 'polypeptide(L)'
;DSQLFIGSMPPGEYMISTLYSFYNGGDMSSWISMPVFSAAGEFAVSDTTLTDLGSVLFQPLLSIKESSFWSTSISSKAFVTRVFEESDLGSIVLPQYPQIQQQLNGKASQSWKTDELDPLREKLSVLATENALAASPIVLPTTQQRALAAKFGRLAIQQDGSWTTHNLPTNSQLYAALQIDGKVAVGGELGQLFVSSDWQQWQLTKPVDADEAIVWMGQTADNYFALTSSAKQYQVYRFNQLNTPWQKVGSYVKKDPNDWLVQNGGLFAAITQQGTLRIFNDNKRHDYNPADNSWSTDKSTSLRNMAQLANGALVAVEVSQWDGVGSQLISVDDGLTWQSINRNLSLFGDIKADVSLPVLTDNNEVITLSRNRKSSGEKSQIRIATTALSNADDSSSWQLHGVAKDNCHSLLPQLTTGTTLYFLCDQGQIVSTNDFGETWQTDIDRDIAQMQAQYETFIDELKQQQEAEEKPKETEAETASEE
;
A
#
# COMPACT_ATOMS: atom_id res chain seq x y z
N ASP A 1 4.68 1.17 -2.68
CA ASP A 1 4.64 2.17 -3.76
C ASP A 1 5.52 1.70 -4.89
N SER A 2 5.04 1.79 -6.14
CA SER A 2 5.84 1.51 -7.32
C SER A 2 6.69 2.74 -7.65
N GLN A 3 7.90 2.50 -8.12
CA GLN A 3 8.82 3.54 -8.58
C GLN A 3 9.14 3.31 -10.05
N LEU A 4 9.05 4.36 -10.86
CA LEU A 4 9.40 4.32 -12.27
C LEU A 4 10.82 4.83 -12.46
N PHE A 5 11.64 4.05 -13.16
CA PHE A 5 13.01 4.42 -13.50
C PHE A 5 13.12 4.56 -15.03
N ILE A 6 13.63 5.71 -15.47
CA ILE A 6 13.93 5.99 -16.86
C ILE A 6 15.38 6.48 -16.92
N GLY A 7 16.16 5.93 -17.84
CA GLY A 7 17.55 6.30 -17.99
C GLY A 7 18.04 6.17 -19.42
N SER A 8 19.16 6.85 -19.72
CA SER A 8 19.94 6.67 -20.95
C SER A 8 21.26 6.01 -20.59
N MET A 9 21.60 4.95 -21.33
CA MET A 9 22.82 4.18 -21.13
C MET A 9 23.53 3.99 -22.46
N PRO A 10 24.87 3.91 -22.51
CA PRO A 10 25.58 3.50 -23.73
C PRO A 10 25.12 2.13 -24.21
N PRO A 11 25.24 1.82 -25.52
CA PRO A 11 25.03 0.47 -26.01
C PRO A 11 25.93 -0.54 -25.31
N GLY A 12 25.38 -1.69 -24.92
CA GLY A 12 26.10 -2.72 -24.19
C GLY A 12 25.21 -3.74 -23.52
N GLU A 13 25.84 -4.66 -22.82
CA GLU A 13 25.18 -5.67 -21.99
C GLU A 13 25.22 -5.25 -20.53
N TYR A 14 24.12 -5.42 -19.83
CA TYR A 14 23.94 -4.91 -18.49
C TYR A 14 23.18 -5.90 -17.62
N MET A 15 23.40 -5.78 -16.32
CA MET A 15 22.58 -6.37 -15.26
C MET A 15 22.33 -5.33 -14.16
N ILE A 16 21.25 -5.48 -13.44
CA ILE A 16 20.99 -4.66 -12.25
C ILE A 16 21.87 -5.21 -11.13
N SER A 17 22.89 -4.49 -10.71
CA SER A 17 23.80 -4.96 -9.63
C SER A 17 23.17 -4.84 -8.25
N THR A 18 22.48 -3.76 -7.98
CA THR A 18 21.97 -3.44 -6.64
C THR A 18 20.74 -2.56 -6.72
N LEU A 19 19.70 -2.87 -5.94
CA LEU A 19 18.64 -1.95 -5.60
C LEU A 19 19.02 -1.22 -4.32
N TYR A 20 18.87 0.08 -4.33
CA TYR A 20 19.19 0.94 -3.20
C TYR A 20 17.95 1.78 -2.84
N SER A 21 17.59 1.75 -1.56
CA SER A 21 16.52 2.62 -1.02
C SER A 21 17.04 3.36 0.20
N PHE A 22 16.76 4.65 0.24
CA PHE A 22 17.07 5.51 1.36
C PHE A 22 15.76 6.03 1.96
N TYR A 23 15.63 5.88 3.26
CA TYR A 23 14.54 6.45 4.03
C TYR A 23 15.10 7.41 5.06
N ASN A 24 14.56 8.63 5.09
CA ASN A 24 14.86 9.63 6.12
C ASN A 24 13.56 9.99 6.83
N GLY A 25 13.42 9.57 8.08
CA GLY A 25 12.24 9.79 8.92
C GLY A 25 12.43 10.87 9.99
N GLY A 26 13.36 11.81 9.80
CA GLY A 26 13.71 12.82 10.78
C GLY A 26 14.78 12.30 11.75
N ASP A 27 14.40 11.66 12.84
CA ASP A 27 15.32 11.16 13.85
C ASP A 27 16.08 9.87 13.45
N MET A 28 15.56 9.14 12.46
CA MET A 28 16.19 7.94 11.93
C MET A 28 16.33 8.02 10.42
N SER A 29 17.57 7.86 9.95
CA SER A 29 17.86 7.57 8.56
C SER A 29 18.22 6.10 8.41
N SER A 30 17.60 5.43 7.46
CA SER A 30 17.96 4.06 7.11
C SER A 30 18.19 3.96 5.61
N TRP A 31 19.17 3.17 5.24
CA TRP A 31 19.36 2.75 3.86
C TRP A 31 19.30 1.22 3.79
N ILE A 32 18.69 0.74 2.73
CA ILE A 32 18.66 -0.67 2.40
C ILE A 32 19.35 -0.81 1.05
N SER A 33 20.39 -1.62 0.98
CA SER A 33 20.99 -2.02 -0.28
C SER A 33 20.76 -3.52 -0.46
N MET A 34 20.33 -3.92 -1.64
CA MET A 34 20.06 -5.30 -1.96
C MET A 34 20.79 -5.67 -3.23
N PRO A 35 21.73 -6.60 -3.17
CA PRO A 35 22.37 -7.12 -4.37
C PRO A 35 21.34 -7.90 -5.20
N VAL A 36 21.29 -7.62 -6.48
CA VAL A 36 20.37 -8.23 -7.45
C VAL A 36 21.12 -9.17 -8.37
N PHE A 37 22.17 -8.66 -9.02
CA PHE A 37 22.98 -9.39 -9.99
C PHE A 37 22.13 -10.27 -10.93
N SER A 38 22.46 -11.53 -11.08
CA SER A 38 21.76 -12.49 -11.94
C SER A 38 20.33 -12.85 -11.50
N ALA A 39 19.89 -12.40 -10.32
CA ALA A 39 18.53 -12.70 -9.84
C ALA A 39 17.43 -12.16 -10.79
N ALA A 40 17.61 -10.97 -11.36
CA ALA A 40 16.68 -10.41 -12.33
C ALA A 40 17.02 -10.79 -13.79
N GLY A 41 18.24 -11.23 -14.07
CA GLY A 41 18.76 -11.55 -15.39
C GLY A 41 19.53 -10.41 -16.05
N GLU A 42 19.96 -10.63 -17.29
CA GLU A 42 20.68 -9.68 -18.12
C GLU A 42 19.79 -9.02 -19.16
N PHE A 43 20.19 -7.84 -19.62
CA PHE A 43 19.56 -7.14 -20.72
C PHE A 43 20.58 -6.42 -21.60
N ALA A 44 20.21 -6.13 -22.83
CA ALA A 44 21.05 -5.38 -23.74
C ALA A 44 20.45 -4.01 -24.03
N VAL A 45 21.30 -2.99 -24.10
CA VAL A 45 20.93 -1.65 -24.56
C VAL A 45 21.55 -1.42 -25.93
N SER A 46 20.80 -0.88 -26.87
CA SER A 46 21.21 -0.55 -28.21
C SER A 46 20.78 0.88 -28.56
N ASP A 47 21.51 1.55 -29.41
CA ASP A 47 21.20 2.90 -29.87
C ASP A 47 19.97 2.95 -30.82
N THR A 48 19.50 1.79 -31.27
CA THR A 48 18.38 1.65 -32.18
C THR A 48 17.10 1.13 -31.57
N THR A 49 17.11 0.78 -30.27
CA THR A 49 15.96 0.19 -29.58
C THR A 49 15.65 0.91 -28.31
N LEU A 50 14.39 0.82 -27.87
CA LEU A 50 13.98 1.08 -26.51
C LEU A 50 14.10 -0.23 -25.72
N THR A 51 14.84 -0.24 -24.61
CA THR A 51 14.84 -1.38 -23.69
C THR A 51 13.78 -1.15 -22.63
N ASP A 52 12.69 -1.93 -22.69
CA ASP A 52 11.64 -1.95 -21.68
C ASP A 52 11.86 -3.17 -20.77
N LEU A 53 12.24 -2.92 -19.54
CA LEU A 53 12.50 -3.96 -18.53
C LEU A 53 11.23 -4.40 -17.81
N GLY A 54 10.09 -3.80 -18.12
CA GLY A 54 8.85 -4.10 -17.42
C GLY A 54 8.95 -3.82 -15.92
N SER A 55 8.41 -4.72 -15.12
CA SER A 55 8.40 -4.60 -13.66
C SER A 55 9.45 -5.50 -13.03
N VAL A 56 10.32 -4.90 -12.19
CA VAL A 56 11.21 -5.64 -11.28
C VAL A 56 10.53 -5.72 -9.92
N LEU A 57 10.43 -6.91 -9.41
CA LEU A 57 9.70 -7.24 -8.20
C LEU A 57 10.67 -7.43 -7.05
N PHE A 58 10.46 -6.66 -5.99
CA PHE A 58 11.13 -6.82 -4.71
C PHE A 58 10.18 -7.40 -3.67
N GLN A 59 10.46 -8.58 -3.16
CA GLN A 59 9.65 -9.26 -2.15
C GLN A 59 10.43 -9.41 -0.84
N PRO A 60 10.09 -8.66 0.20
CA PRO A 60 10.66 -8.88 1.52
C PRO A 60 10.05 -10.14 2.16
N LEU A 61 10.91 -10.95 2.79
CA LEU A 61 10.59 -12.10 3.62
C LEU A 61 11.02 -11.75 5.06
N LEU A 62 10.30 -10.83 5.68
CA LEU A 62 10.64 -10.32 7.00
C LEU A 62 10.27 -11.33 8.08
N SER A 63 11.23 -11.62 8.97
CA SER A 63 10.98 -12.29 10.25
C SER A 63 11.43 -11.36 11.37
N ILE A 64 10.48 -10.85 12.12
CA ILE A 64 10.73 -9.99 13.28
C ILE A 64 10.74 -10.91 14.52
N LYS A 65 11.88 -11.01 15.20
CA LYS A 65 11.98 -11.66 16.50
C LYS A 65 12.26 -10.59 17.55
N GLU A 66 11.29 -10.34 18.41
CA GLU A 66 11.51 -9.55 19.61
C GLU A 66 12.40 -10.36 20.59
N SER A 67 13.63 -9.94 20.78
CA SER A 67 14.60 -10.67 21.62
C SER A 67 14.79 -10.09 23.01
N SER A 68 14.52 -8.82 23.25
CA SER A 68 14.60 -8.19 24.57
C SER A 68 13.97 -6.79 24.61
N PHE A 69 13.83 -6.21 25.79
CA PHE A 69 13.36 -4.83 26.00
C PHE A 69 14.20 -3.76 25.27
N TRP A 70 15.48 -4.07 24.96
CA TRP A 70 16.43 -3.12 24.34
C TRP A 70 16.82 -3.49 22.92
N SER A 71 16.43 -4.64 22.42
CA SER A 71 16.82 -5.09 21.09
C SER A 71 15.72 -5.88 20.40
N THR A 72 15.38 -5.44 19.21
CA THR A 72 14.57 -6.20 18.26
C THR A 72 15.51 -6.77 17.21
N SER A 73 15.62 -8.09 17.09
CA SER A 73 16.35 -8.67 15.99
C SER A 73 15.41 -8.80 14.79
N ILE A 74 15.71 -8.04 13.75
CA ILE A 74 15.02 -8.15 12.45
C ILE A 74 15.91 -9.03 11.57
N SER A 75 15.44 -10.22 11.25
CA SER A 75 16.01 -11.01 10.16
C SER A 75 15.25 -10.65 8.89
N SER A 76 15.90 -9.93 7.99
CA SER A 76 15.32 -9.62 6.68
C SER A 76 15.98 -10.50 5.63
N LYS A 77 15.22 -11.41 5.05
CA LYS A 77 15.52 -11.99 3.75
C LYS A 77 14.64 -11.27 2.73
N ALA A 78 15.10 -11.12 1.53
CA ALA A 78 14.29 -10.62 0.43
C ALA A 78 14.80 -11.24 -0.86
N PHE A 79 13.93 -11.36 -1.84
CA PHE A 79 14.36 -11.71 -3.19
C PHE A 79 13.92 -10.66 -4.20
N VAL A 80 14.64 -10.63 -5.30
CA VAL A 80 14.30 -9.83 -6.48
C VAL A 80 14.07 -10.77 -7.63
N THR A 81 13.04 -10.52 -8.39
CA THR A 81 12.76 -11.19 -9.65
C THR A 81 12.13 -10.19 -10.61
N ARG A 82 11.90 -10.59 -11.85
CA ARG A 82 11.17 -9.80 -12.85
C ARG A 82 9.78 -10.37 -13.06
N VAL A 83 8.85 -9.52 -13.45
CA VAL A 83 7.53 -9.96 -13.87
C VAL A 83 7.62 -10.34 -15.34
N PHE A 84 7.12 -11.53 -15.71
CA PHE A 84 7.22 -12.08 -17.05
C PHE A 84 6.05 -11.66 -17.96
N GLU A 85 5.00 -11.09 -17.41
CA GLU A 85 3.92 -10.52 -18.20
C GLU A 85 4.43 -9.31 -18.99
N GLU A 86 4.06 -9.23 -20.25
CA GLU A 86 4.37 -8.07 -21.08
C GLU A 86 3.80 -6.80 -20.44
N SER A 87 4.66 -5.83 -20.24
CA SER A 87 4.24 -4.51 -19.77
C SER A 87 4.44 -3.52 -20.92
N ASP A 88 3.45 -2.69 -21.17
CA ASP A 88 3.55 -1.59 -22.12
C ASP A 88 3.86 -0.27 -21.39
N LEU A 89 4.88 -0.30 -20.51
CA LEU A 89 5.33 0.91 -19.81
C LEU A 89 5.78 1.99 -20.79
N GLY A 90 6.37 1.60 -21.91
CA GLY A 90 6.76 2.53 -22.96
C GLY A 90 5.58 3.36 -23.47
N SER A 91 4.43 2.77 -23.75
CA SER A 91 3.23 3.51 -24.20
C SER A 91 2.65 4.43 -23.15
N ILE A 92 2.82 4.09 -21.88
CA ILE A 92 2.34 4.89 -20.75
C ILE A 92 3.25 6.10 -20.52
N VAL A 93 4.56 5.91 -20.61
CA VAL A 93 5.57 6.89 -20.18
C VAL A 93 6.02 7.80 -21.33
N LEU A 94 6.21 7.27 -22.52
CA LEU A 94 6.75 8.03 -23.67
C LEU A 94 5.94 9.28 -24.05
N PRO A 95 4.61 9.33 -23.93
CA PRO A 95 3.86 10.57 -24.18
C PRO A 95 4.28 11.75 -23.29
N GLN A 96 4.84 11.49 -22.11
CA GLN A 96 5.36 12.53 -21.21
C GLN A 96 6.74 13.04 -21.64
N TYR A 97 7.41 12.33 -22.56
CA TYR A 97 8.74 12.65 -23.08
C TYR A 97 8.74 12.72 -24.61
N PRO A 98 8.06 13.71 -25.22
CA PRO A 98 7.84 13.76 -26.67
C PRO A 98 9.13 13.79 -27.50
N GLN A 99 10.21 14.32 -26.96
CA GLN A 99 11.51 14.33 -27.65
C GLN A 99 12.10 12.91 -27.74
N ILE A 100 11.98 12.12 -26.66
CA ILE A 100 12.41 10.73 -26.63
C ILE A 100 11.50 9.90 -27.54
N GLN A 101 10.20 10.10 -27.47
CA GLN A 101 9.22 9.44 -28.34
C GLN A 101 9.52 9.65 -29.81
N GLN A 102 9.85 10.87 -30.23
CA GLN A 102 10.25 11.15 -31.62
C GLN A 102 11.52 10.42 -32.04
N GLN A 103 12.52 10.34 -31.15
CA GLN A 103 13.77 9.60 -31.41
C GLN A 103 13.56 8.10 -31.50
N LEU A 104 12.59 7.56 -30.80
CA LEU A 104 12.28 6.14 -30.76
C LEU A 104 11.21 5.72 -31.78
N ASN A 105 10.64 6.66 -32.52
CA ASN A 105 9.58 6.38 -33.50
C ASN A 105 10.06 5.36 -34.55
N GLY A 106 9.38 4.21 -34.60
CA GLY A 106 9.71 3.10 -35.48
C GLY A 106 10.87 2.19 -35.04
N LYS A 107 11.45 2.42 -33.86
CA LYS A 107 12.46 1.52 -33.28
C LYS A 107 11.79 0.34 -32.56
N ALA A 108 12.42 -0.82 -32.66
CA ALA A 108 11.97 -2.03 -32.00
C ALA A 108 12.16 -1.89 -30.46
N SER A 109 11.24 -2.44 -29.71
CA SER A 109 11.43 -2.65 -28.28
C SER A 109 12.15 -3.98 -28.04
N GLN A 110 13.03 -4.01 -27.08
CA GLN A 110 13.62 -5.23 -26.55
C GLN A 110 13.53 -5.23 -25.02
N SER A 111 13.62 -6.40 -24.44
CA SER A 111 13.52 -6.59 -22.99
C SER A 111 14.70 -7.43 -22.47
N TRP A 112 14.49 -8.12 -21.39
CA TRP A 112 15.48 -9.03 -20.80
C TRP A 112 15.96 -10.10 -21.78
N LYS A 113 17.21 -10.51 -21.65
CA LYS A 113 17.70 -11.74 -22.26
C LYS A 113 17.06 -12.96 -21.61
N THR A 114 16.83 -13.99 -22.41
CA THR A 114 16.35 -15.29 -21.91
C THR A 114 17.55 -16.11 -21.44
N ASP A 115 17.43 -16.75 -20.27
CA ASP A 115 18.44 -17.67 -19.75
C ASP A 115 17.80 -18.89 -19.06
N GLU A 116 18.65 -19.84 -18.61
CA GLU A 116 18.21 -21.11 -18.02
C GLU A 116 17.50 -20.96 -16.67
N LEU A 117 17.67 -19.81 -15.98
CA LEU A 117 17.03 -19.53 -14.69
C LEU A 117 15.63 -18.92 -14.83
N ASP A 118 15.21 -18.56 -16.04
CA ASP A 118 13.90 -17.92 -16.25
C ASP A 118 12.71 -18.74 -15.71
N PRO A 119 12.65 -20.07 -15.85
CA PRO A 119 11.55 -20.84 -15.27
C PRO A 119 11.47 -20.75 -13.75
N LEU A 120 12.60 -20.56 -13.06
CA LEU A 120 12.63 -20.38 -11.60
C LEU A 120 12.24 -18.97 -11.22
N ARG A 121 12.69 -17.96 -11.98
CA ARG A 121 12.28 -16.55 -11.77
C ARG A 121 10.78 -16.39 -12.00
N GLU A 122 10.22 -17.03 -13.03
CA GLU A 122 8.78 -17.01 -13.30
C GLU A 122 7.98 -17.60 -12.14
N LYS A 123 8.38 -18.74 -11.59
CA LYS A 123 7.75 -19.31 -10.39
C LYS A 123 7.78 -18.37 -9.20
N LEU A 124 8.93 -17.73 -8.94
CA LEU A 124 9.05 -16.74 -7.87
C LEU A 124 8.16 -15.53 -8.12
N SER A 125 8.10 -15.05 -9.36
CA SER A 125 7.23 -13.94 -9.76
C SER A 125 5.75 -14.28 -9.52
N VAL A 126 5.29 -15.44 -9.97
CA VAL A 126 3.90 -15.91 -9.77
C VAL A 126 3.58 -16.00 -8.28
N LEU A 127 4.42 -16.66 -7.48
CA LEU A 127 4.20 -16.76 -6.04
C LEU A 127 4.12 -15.39 -5.36
N ALA A 128 4.99 -14.45 -5.73
CA ALA A 128 4.99 -13.12 -5.14
C ALA A 128 3.76 -12.30 -5.54
N THR A 129 3.30 -12.40 -6.79
CA THR A 129 2.09 -11.72 -7.25
C THR A 129 0.82 -12.34 -6.66
N GLU A 130 0.75 -13.66 -6.57
CA GLU A 130 -0.36 -14.37 -5.91
C GLU A 130 -0.47 -14.06 -4.42
N ASN A 131 0.66 -13.79 -3.77
CA ASN A 131 0.73 -13.43 -2.37
C ASN A 131 0.91 -11.90 -2.15
N ALA A 132 0.43 -11.08 -3.08
CA ALA A 132 0.56 -9.62 -2.99
C ALA A 132 -0.08 -9.08 -1.71
N LEU A 133 0.60 -8.11 -1.09
CA LEU A 133 0.16 -7.48 0.15
C LEU A 133 -1.14 -6.71 -0.09
N ALA A 134 -2.18 -6.99 0.68
CA ALA A 134 -3.38 -6.17 0.72
C ALA A 134 -3.05 -4.80 1.34
N ALA A 135 -3.38 -3.72 0.65
CA ALA A 135 -2.93 -2.39 1.04
C ALA A 135 -4.06 -1.45 1.48
N SER A 136 -5.19 -1.47 0.79
CA SER A 136 -6.24 -0.46 0.96
C SER A 136 -7.60 -1.09 1.17
N PRO A 137 -8.17 -0.99 2.38
CA PRO A 137 -9.54 -1.42 2.64
C PRO A 137 -10.53 -0.45 2.01
N ILE A 138 -11.56 -0.99 1.36
CA ILE A 138 -12.58 -0.25 0.64
C ILE A 138 -13.95 -0.81 1.02
N VAL A 139 -14.93 0.09 1.19
CA VAL A 139 -16.34 -0.29 1.25
C VAL A 139 -17.05 0.39 0.08
N LEU A 140 -17.74 -0.41 -0.72
CA LEU A 140 -18.54 0.10 -1.82
C LEU A 140 -19.86 0.64 -1.26
N PRO A 141 -20.14 1.95 -1.35
CA PRO A 141 -21.23 2.58 -0.60
C PRO A 141 -22.60 1.99 -0.90
N THR A 142 -22.88 1.65 -2.16
CA THR A 142 -24.20 1.20 -2.60
C THR A 142 -24.53 -0.23 -2.16
N THR A 143 -23.55 -1.12 -2.18
CA THR A 143 -23.75 -2.54 -1.85
C THR A 143 -23.25 -2.90 -0.45
N GLN A 144 -22.58 -1.98 0.23
CA GLN A 144 -21.85 -2.24 1.49
C GLN A 144 -20.86 -3.40 1.36
N GLN A 145 -20.46 -3.73 0.14
CA GLN A 145 -19.50 -4.78 -0.16
C GLN A 145 -18.10 -4.33 0.22
N ARG A 146 -17.36 -5.19 0.88
CA ARG A 146 -15.98 -4.93 1.32
C ARG A 146 -15.00 -5.44 0.31
N ALA A 147 -13.97 -4.64 0.08
CA ALA A 147 -12.88 -5.00 -0.81
C ALA A 147 -11.54 -4.62 -0.20
N LEU A 148 -10.49 -5.29 -0.64
CA LEU A 148 -9.10 -4.98 -0.33
C LEU A 148 -8.35 -4.82 -1.64
N ALA A 149 -7.96 -3.60 -1.94
CA ALA A 149 -7.10 -3.33 -3.09
C ALA A 149 -5.65 -3.61 -2.72
N ALA A 150 -4.92 -4.27 -3.60
CA ALA A 150 -3.57 -4.71 -3.36
C ALA A 150 -2.64 -4.42 -4.55
N LYS A 151 -1.37 -4.80 -4.41
CA LYS A 151 -0.36 -4.74 -5.47
C LYS A 151 -0.67 -5.74 -6.58
N PHE A 152 -0.04 -5.56 -7.73
CA PHE A 152 -0.13 -6.45 -8.90
C PHE A 152 -1.56 -6.68 -9.39
N GLY A 153 -2.38 -5.61 -9.38
CA GLY A 153 -3.75 -5.69 -9.86
C GLY A 153 -4.67 -6.59 -9.04
N ARG A 154 -4.28 -7.02 -7.84
CA ARG A 154 -5.12 -7.91 -7.01
C ARG A 154 -6.17 -7.12 -6.26
N LEU A 155 -7.39 -7.64 -6.29
CA LEU A 155 -8.54 -7.09 -5.59
C LEU A 155 -9.25 -8.25 -4.89
N ALA A 156 -9.21 -8.27 -3.56
CA ALA A 156 -9.99 -9.23 -2.79
C ALA A 156 -11.35 -8.62 -2.45
N ILE A 157 -12.43 -9.38 -2.63
CA ILE A 157 -13.80 -8.94 -2.40
C ILE A 157 -14.48 -9.93 -1.46
N GLN A 158 -15.17 -9.41 -0.46
CA GLN A 158 -15.97 -10.24 0.43
C GLN A 158 -17.37 -10.45 -0.17
N GLN A 159 -17.71 -11.69 -0.44
CA GLN A 159 -19.02 -12.13 -0.91
C GLN A 159 -19.53 -13.24 0.01
N ASP A 160 -20.74 -13.10 0.52
CA ASP A 160 -21.38 -14.11 1.39
C ASP A 160 -20.50 -14.58 2.56
N GLY A 161 -19.74 -13.64 3.14
CA GLY A 161 -18.83 -13.90 4.26
C GLY A 161 -17.49 -14.52 3.88
N SER A 162 -17.26 -14.83 2.60
CA SER A 162 -16.01 -15.39 2.08
C SER A 162 -15.27 -14.38 1.21
N TRP A 163 -13.93 -14.42 1.23
CA TRP A 163 -13.11 -13.58 0.38
C TRP A 163 -12.78 -14.27 -0.95
N THR A 164 -13.03 -13.56 -2.05
CA THR A 164 -12.67 -13.99 -3.40
C THR A 164 -11.67 -13.00 -3.99
N THR A 165 -10.60 -13.50 -4.58
CA THR A 165 -9.58 -12.65 -5.22
C THR A 165 -9.80 -12.56 -6.72
N HIS A 166 -9.75 -11.36 -7.25
CA HIS A 166 -9.78 -11.02 -8.66
C HIS A 166 -8.43 -10.43 -9.08
N ASN A 167 -7.95 -10.81 -10.26
CA ASN A 167 -6.72 -10.27 -10.85
C ASN A 167 -7.12 -9.34 -12.00
N LEU A 168 -6.82 -8.05 -11.85
CA LEU A 168 -6.98 -7.08 -12.92
C LEU A 168 -5.75 -7.16 -13.85
N PRO A 169 -5.89 -6.84 -15.14
CA PRO A 169 -4.79 -6.94 -16.11
C PRO A 169 -3.78 -5.80 -15.93
N THR A 170 -3.09 -5.79 -14.80
CA THR A 170 -2.05 -4.79 -14.47
C THR A 170 -1.11 -5.30 -13.38
N ASN A 171 0.14 -4.84 -13.44
CA ASN A 171 1.14 -5.03 -12.37
C ASN A 171 1.16 -3.86 -11.37
N SER A 172 0.28 -2.88 -11.56
CA SER A 172 0.19 -1.68 -10.72
C SER A 172 -0.50 -1.96 -9.39
N GLN A 173 -0.21 -1.13 -8.40
CA GLN A 173 -0.96 -1.14 -7.15
C GLN A 173 -2.33 -0.50 -7.34
N LEU A 174 -3.35 -1.12 -6.78
CA LEU A 174 -4.71 -0.61 -6.70
C LEU A 174 -4.91 0.07 -5.34
N TYR A 175 -5.72 1.15 -5.29
CA TYR A 175 -5.93 1.92 -4.05
C TYR A 175 -7.39 2.20 -3.73
N ALA A 176 -8.23 2.41 -4.72
CA ALA A 176 -9.57 2.91 -4.54
C ALA A 176 -10.58 2.16 -5.40
N ALA A 177 -11.79 2.02 -4.92
CA ALA A 177 -12.90 1.54 -5.75
C ALA A 177 -14.18 2.32 -5.46
N LEU A 178 -15.04 2.43 -6.46
CA LEU A 178 -16.34 3.08 -6.37
C LEU A 178 -17.33 2.39 -7.29
N GLN A 179 -18.58 2.31 -6.86
CA GLN A 179 -19.66 1.83 -7.72
C GLN A 179 -20.32 3.01 -8.44
N ILE A 180 -20.40 2.95 -9.78
CA ILE A 180 -20.92 4.00 -10.65
C ILE A 180 -21.83 3.35 -11.68
N ASP A 181 -23.12 3.74 -11.72
CA ASP A 181 -24.10 3.25 -12.70
C ASP A 181 -24.14 1.71 -12.83
N GLY A 182 -24.11 1.02 -11.71
CA GLY A 182 -24.14 -0.45 -11.67
C GLY A 182 -22.80 -1.14 -12.04
N LYS A 183 -21.77 -0.38 -12.34
CA LYS A 183 -20.42 -0.87 -12.61
C LYS A 183 -19.51 -0.57 -11.43
N VAL A 184 -18.46 -1.36 -11.28
CA VAL A 184 -17.39 -1.09 -10.33
C VAL A 184 -16.22 -0.48 -11.07
N ALA A 185 -15.73 0.65 -10.57
CA ALA A 185 -14.54 1.32 -11.03
C ALA A 185 -13.44 1.17 -9.97
N VAL A 186 -12.24 0.71 -10.37
CA VAL A 186 -11.10 0.49 -9.49
C VAL A 186 -9.93 1.32 -9.98
N GLY A 187 -9.46 2.21 -9.13
CA GLY A 187 -8.35 3.13 -9.41
C GLY A 187 -7.02 2.62 -8.86
N GLY A 188 -5.96 2.87 -9.60
CA GLY A 188 -4.60 2.48 -9.25
C GLY A 188 -3.54 3.46 -9.73
N GLU A 189 -2.29 3.00 -9.72
CA GLU A 189 -1.14 3.74 -10.26
C GLU A 189 -1.25 3.97 -11.77
N LEU A 190 -0.37 4.83 -12.31
CA LEU A 190 -0.24 5.12 -13.74
C LEU A 190 -1.51 5.68 -14.38
N GLY A 191 -2.32 6.42 -13.62
CA GLY A 191 -3.59 6.99 -14.08
C GLY A 191 -4.64 5.96 -14.46
N GLN A 192 -4.44 4.70 -14.10
CA GLN A 192 -5.28 3.58 -14.52
C GLN A 192 -6.60 3.54 -13.74
N LEU A 193 -7.68 3.34 -14.48
CA LEU A 193 -9.00 3.07 -13.95
C LEU A 193 -9.57 1.85 -14.66
N PHE A 194 -9.84 0.79 -13.91
CA PHE A 194 -10.45 -0.43 -14.41
C PHE A 194 -11.93 -0.43 -14.11
N VAL A 195 -12.76 -0.74 -15.10
CA VAL A 195 -14.22 -0.74 -14.98
C VAL A 195 -14.76 -2.12 -15.33
N SER A 196 -15.63 -2.66 -14.47
CA SER A 196 -16.28 -3.94 -14.67
C SER A 196 -17.75 -3.88 -14.28
N SER A 197 -18.60 -4.64 -14.98
CA SER A 197 -20.01 -4.88 -14.61
C SER A 197 -20.23 -6.26 -13.96
N ASP A 198 -19.27 -7.16 -14.03
CA ASP A 198 -19.40 -8.57 -13.64
C ASP A 198 -18.25 -9.09 -12.77
N TRP A 199 -17.28 -8.23 -12.42
CA TRP A 199 -16.06 -8.55 -11.68
C TRP A 199 -15.09 -9.51 -12.39
N GLN A 200 -15.39 -9.92 -13.62
CA GLN A 200 -14.57 -10.86 -14.39
C GLN A 200 -13.88 -10.20 -15.58
N GLN A 201 -14.62 -9.32 -16.27
CA GLN A 201 -14.09 -8.59 -17.41
C GLN A 201 -13.83 -7.15 -17.03
N TRP A 202 -12.59 -6.69 -17.22
CA TRP A 202 -12.15 -5.36 -16.86
C TRP A 202 -11.78 -4.55 -18.09
N GLN A 203 -12.35 -3.37 -18.21
CA GLN A 203 -11.99 -2.40 -19.23
C GLN A 203 -11.07 -1.35 -18.61
N LEU A 204 -9.85 -1.21 -19.16
CA LEU A 204 -8.92 -0.16 -18.77
C LEU A 204 -9.30 1.16 -19.41
N THR A 205 -9.32 2.23 -18.61
CA THR A 205 -9.37 3.63 -19.02
C THR A 205 -8.28 4.42 -18.31
N LYS A 206 -7.89 5.58 -18.85
CA LYS A 206 -6.87 6.46 -18.27
C LYS A 206 -7.46 7.88 -18.18
N PRO A 207 -8.25 8.17 -17.16
CA PRO A 207 -8.91 9.46 -17.03
C PRO A 207 -8.01 10.61 -16.57
N VAL A 208 -6.83 10.29 -16.04
CA VAL A 208 -5.82 11.22 -15.50
C VAL A 208 -4.45 10.89 -16.06
N ASP A 209 -3.46 11.76 -15.81
CA ASP A 209 -2.11 11.59 -16.33
C ASP A 209 -1.41 10.35 -15.73
N ALA A 210 -0.46 9.78 -16.49
CA ALA A 210 0.20 8.53 -16.10
C ALA A 210 1.17 8.68 -14.91
N ASP A 211 1.52 9.89 -14.49
CA ASP A 211 2.28 10.16 -13.27
C ASP A 211 1.40 10.28 -12.02
N GLU A 212 0.09 10.12 -12.18
CA GLU A 212 -0.88 10.17 -11.09
C GLU A 212 -1.37 8.77 -10.70
N ALA A 213 -1.48 8.50 -9.42
CA ALA A 213 -2.21 7.34 -8.87
C ALA A 213 -3.57 7.78 -8.37
N ILE A 214 -4.65 7.07 -8.71
CA ILE A 214 -6.00 7.31 -8.18
C ILE A 214 -6.06 6.65 -6.79
N VAL A 215 -5.95 7.45 -5.72
CA VAL A 215 -5.77 6.95 -4.35
C VAL A 215 -7.04 6.96 -3.52
N TRP A 216 -8.07 7.68 -3.95
CA TRP A 216 -9.39 7.70 -3.30
C TRP A 216 -10.47 8.06 -4.31
N MET A 217 -11.65 7.52 -4.14
CA MET A 217 -12.86 7.89 -4.88
C MET A 217 -14.06 7.99 -3.94
N GLY A 218 -14.96 8.93 -4.23
CA GLY A 218 -16.17 9.15 -3.45
C GLY A 218 -17.31 9.67 -4.28
N GLN A 219 -18.53 9.59 -3.73
CA GLN A 219 -19.76 9.93 -4.41
C GLN A 219 -20.63 10.84 -3.54
N THR A 220 -21.18 11.89 -4.16
CA THR A 220 -22.32 12.67 -3.65
C THR A 220 -23.58 12.31 -4.46
N ALA A 221 -24.71 12.94 -4.16
CA ALA A 221 -25.96 12.69 -4.92
C ALA A 221 -25.79 12.93 -6.43
N ASP A 222 -25.04 13.97 -6.81
CA ASP A 222 -24.98 14.46 -8.19
C ASP A 222 -23.59 14.36 -8.84
N ASN A 223 -22.56 14.02 -8.10
CA ASN A 223 -21.19 14.05 -8.59
C ASN A 223 -20.36 12.91 -8.03
N TYR A 224 -19.38 12.49 -8.81
CA TYR A 224 -18.30 11.62 -8.38
C TYR A 224 -17.01 12.44 -8.23
N PHE A 225 -16.19 12.03 -7.30
CA PHE A 225 -14.90 12.65 -7.03
C PHE A 225 -13.79 11.62 -6.99
N ALA A 226 -12.61 12.04 -7.40
CA ALA A 226 -11.39 11.27 -7.22
C ALA A 226 -10.29 12.15 -6.64
N LEU A 227 -9.50 11.58 -5.76
CA LEU A 227 -8.23 12.14 -5.31
C LEU A 227 -7.11 11.37 -5.99
N THR A 228 -6.22 12.10 -6.63
CA THR A 228 -5.00 11.53 -7.21
C THR A 228 -3.75 12.00 -6.47
N SER A 229 -2.68 11.23 -6.62
CA SER A 229 -1.40 11.45 -5.98
C SER A 229 -0.29 11.27 -7.00
N SER A 230 0.50 12.32 -7.22
CA SER A 230 1.76 12.26 -7.99
C SER A 230 2.96 12.47 -7.05
N ALA A 231 4.17 12.48 -7.59
CA ALA A 231 5.38 12.73 -6.80
C ALA A 231 5.37 14.09 -6.08
N LYS A 232 4.73 15.11 -6.65
CA LYS A 232 4.80 16.50 -6.17
C LYS A 232 3.50 17.04 -5.60
N GLN A 233 2.36 16.46 -5.93
CA GLN A 233 1.07 17.04 -5.59
C GLN A 233 -0.04 15.99 -5.51
N TYR A 234 -1.09 16.37 -4.79
CA TYR A 234 -2.39 15.75 -4.86
C TYR A 234 -3.29 16.59 -5.76
N GLN A 235 -4.18 15.94 -6.53
CA GLN A 235 -5.17 16.63 -7.34
C GLN A 235 -6.56 16.07 -7.03
N VAL A 236 -7.57 16.94 -7.06
CA VAL A 236 -8.97 16.59 -6.86
C VAL A 236 -9.70 16.75 -8.17
N TYR A 237 -10.37 15.70 -8.60
CA TYR A 237 -11.17 15.67 -9.80
C TYR A 237 -12.65 15.50 -9.47
N ARG A 238 -13.51 16.10 -10.29
CA ARG A 238 -14.96 15.91 -10.32
C ARG A 238 -15.36 15.33 -11.68
N PHE A 239 -16.27 14.40 -11.70
CA PHE A 239 -16.84 13.83 -12.92
C PHE A 239 -18.27 13.36 -12.67
N ASN A 240 -19.07 13.24 -13.72
CA ASN A 240 -20.46 12.78 -13.66
C ASN A 240 -20.63 11.40 -14.29
N GLN A 241 -19.72 11.01 -15.18
CA GLN A 241 -19.71 9.72 -15.87
C GLN A 241 -18.26 9.26 -16.07
N LEU A 242 -18.05 7.95 -16.12
CA LEU A 242 -16.72 7.37 -16.30
C LEU A 242 -16.05 7.73 -17.63
N ASN A 243 -16.85 7.92 -18.68
CA ASN A 243 -16.37 8.15 -20.06
C ASN A 243 -16.22 9.64 -20.41
N THR A 244 -16.52 10.54 -19.50
CA THR A 244 -16.33 11.99 -19.70
C THR A 244 -14.97 12.44 -19.17
N PRO A 245 -14.37 13.49 -19.72
CA PRO A 245 -13.14 14.06 -19.15
C PRO A 245 -13.38 14.47 -17.68
N TRP A 246 -12.48 14.09 -16.81
CA TRP A 246 -12.51 14.49 -15.41
C TRP A 246 -12.10 15.95 -15.26
N GLN A 247 -12.89 16.72 -14.53
CA GLN A 247 -12.62 18.12 -14.29
C GLN A 247 -11.76 18.27 -13.03
N LYS A 248 -10.58 18.83 -13.17
CA LYS A 248 -9.74 19.21 -12.03
C LYS A 248 -10.39 20.36 -11.27
N VAL A 249 -10.66 20.17 -9.98
CA VAL A 249 -11.32 21.14 -9.10
C VAL A 249 -10.44 21.59 -7.93
N GLY A 250 -9.32 20.91 -7.65
CA GLY A 250 -8.39 21.27 -6.59
C GLY A 250 -6.99 20.70 -6.81
N SER A 251 -6.00 21.33 -6.16
CA SER A 251 -4.60 20.88 -6.17
C SER A 251 -3.92 21.26 -4.86
N TYR A 252 -3.15 20.32 -4.30
CA TYR A 252 -2.41 20.49 -3.04
C TYR A 252 -0.97 20.00 -3.22
N VAL A 253 -0.01 20.89 -2.97
CA VAL A 253 1.42 20.56 -3.09
C VAL A 253 1.81 19.62 -1.94
N LYS A 254 2.51 18.54 -2.23
CA LYS A 254 3.13 17.70 -1.23
C LYS A 254 4.32 18.42 -0.62
N LYS A 255 4.48 18.31 0.68
CA LYS A 255 5.68 18.77 1.37
C LYS A 255 6.84 17.87 0.98
N ASP A 256 8.05 18.44 0.95
CA ASP A 256 9.27 17.67 0.68
C ASP A 256 9.46 16.65 1.82
N PRO A 257 9.48 15.35 1.54
CA PRO A 257 9.71 14.33 2.57
C PRO A 257 11.11 14.43 3.20
N ASN A 258 12.05 15.15 2.57
CA ASN A 258 13.39 15.42 3.11
C ASN A 258 13.45 16.66 4.02
N ASP A 259 12.37 17.41 4.14
CA ASP A 259 12.32 18.54 5.06
C ASP A 259 11.99 18.03 6.48
N TRP A 260 13.04 17.84 7.28
CA TRP A 260 12.95 17.32 8.65
C TRP A 260 12.19 18.24 9.64
N LEU A 261 11.99 19.52 9.28
CA LEU A 261 11.18 20.45 10.08
C LEU A 261 9.68 20.33 9.81
N VAL A 262 9.29 19.55 8.80
CA VAL A 262 7.91 19.43 8.39
C VAL A 262 7.32 18.15 8.94
N GLN A 263 6.38 18.27 9.87
CA GLN A 263 5.52 17.17 10.29
C GLN A 263 4.67 16.74 9.09
N ASN A 264 4.86 15.51 8.61
CA ASN A 264 4.15 14.99 7.46
C ASN A 264 2.73 14.54 7.85
N GLY A 265 1.78 15.49 7.82
CA GLY A 265 0.36 15.18 7.74
C GLY A 265 0.03 14.62 6.36
N GLY A 266 -0.88 13.64 6.29
CA GLY A 266 -1.43 13.15 5.03
C GLY A 266 -2.49 14.11 4.47
N LEU A 267 -2.88 13.88 3.20
CA LEU A 267 -4.08 14.46 2.64
C LEU A 267 -5.16 13.38 2.59
N PHE A 268 -6.33 13.69 3.13
CA PHE A 268 -7.45 12.76 3.25
C PHE A 268 -8.74 13.39 2.71
N ALA A 269 -9.57 12.57 2.09
CA ALA A 269 -10.86 12.99 1.56
C ALA A 269 -12.00 12.21 2.23
N ALA A 270 -13.13 12.89 2.39
CA ALA A 270 -14.37 12.30 2.89
C ALA A 270 -15.58 12.95 2.20
N ILE A 271 -16.69 12.24 2.15
CA ILE A 271 -17.99 12.80 1.78
C ILE A 271 -18.78 13.01 3.07
N THR A 272 -19.18 14.26 3.34
CA THR A 272 -19.98 14.60 4.52
C THR A 272 -21.38 13.97 4.43
N GLN A 273 -22.07 13.86 5.56
CA GLN A 273 -23.46 13.39 5.61
C GLN A 273 -24.41 14.29 4.78
N GLN A 274 -24.06 15.56 4.56
CA GLN A 274 -24.78 16.48 3.69
C GLN A 274 -24.40 16.35 2.21
N GLY A 275 -23.49 15.42 1.87
CA GLY A 275 -23.05 15.20 0.49
C GLY A 275 -22.07 16.24 -0.04
N THR A 276 -21.23 16.82 0.82
CA THR A 276 -20.16 17.74 0.44
C THR A 276 -18.81 17.01 0.43
N LEU A 277 -17.99 17.24 -0.60
CA LEU A 277 -16.61 16.78 -0.58
C LEU A 277 -15.80 17.62 0.41
N ARG A 278 -15.11 16.95 1.33
CA ARG A 278 -14.25 17.54 2.35
C ARG A 278 -12.84 16.99 2.23
N ILE A 279 -11.85 17.87 2.23
CA ILE A 279 -10.43 17.53 2.19
C ILE A 279 -9.78 17.99 3.49
N PHE A 280 -9.02 17.10 4.11
CA PHE A 280 -8.14 17.41 5.24
C PHE A 280 -6.69 17.43 4.73
N ASN A 281 -6.03 18.56 4.88
CA ASN A 281 -4.64 18.74 4.48
C ASN A 281 -3.90 19.60 5.50
N ASP A 282 -2.83 19.07 6.08
CA ASP A 282 -2.15 19.69 7.20
C ASP A 282 -3.10 19.96 8.37
N ASN A 283 -3.11 21.20 8.89
CA ASN A 283 -4.01 21.67 9.94
C ASN A 283 -5.23 22.43 9.38
N LYS A 284 -5.66 22.08 8.17
CA LYS A 284 -6.79 22.72 7.47
C LYS A 284 -7.81 21.71 7.00
N ARG A 285 -9.04 22.17 6.96
CA ARG A 285 -10.17 21.50 6.32
C ARG A 285 -10.65 22.38 5.17
N HIS A 286 -10.89 21.75 4.02
CA HIS A 286 -11.39 22.41 2.82
C HIS A 286 -12.70 21.76 2.41
N ASP A 287 -13.75 22.54 2.25
CA ASP A 287 -15.08 22.09 1.79
C ASP A 287 -15.35 22.61 0.39
N TYR A 288 -15.67 21.70 -0.52
CA TYR A 288 -15.92 22.02 -1.92
C TYR A 288 -17.40 22.29 -2.15
N ASN A 289 -17.71 23.44 -2.74
CA ASN A 289 -19.06 23.77 -3.21
C ASN A 289 -19.17 23.53 -4.73
N PRO A 290 -19.91 22.50 -5.18
CA PRO A 290 -20.05 22.19 -6.60
C PRO A 290 -20.88 23.20 -7.38
N ALA A 291 -21.71 24.03 -6.72
CA ALA A 291 -22.61 24.97 -7.39
C ALA A 291 -21.85 26.15 -8.04
N ASP A 292 -20.80 26.62 -7.40
CA ASP A 292 -19.95 27.73 -7.88
C ASP A 292 -18.50 27.36 -8.09
N ASN A 293 -18.17 26.06 -7.93
CA ASN A 293 -16.81 25.54 -8.08
C ASN A 293 -15.79 26.21 -7.13
N SER A 294 -16.21 26.52 -5.90
CA SER A 294 -15.42 27.20 -4.90
C SER A 294 -15.03 26.30 -3.72
N TRP A 295 -14.01 26.72 -2.98
CA TRP A 295 -13.54 26.07 -1.78
C TRP A 295 -13.61 27.02 -0.59
N SER A 296 -14.20 26.58 0.50
CA SER A 296 -14.03 27.22 1.81
C SER A 296 -12.91 26.52 2.59
N THR A 297 -12.24 27.26 3.45
CA THR A 297 -11.11 26.74 4.23
C THR A 297 -11.20 27.16 5.67
N ASP A 298 -11.13 26.19 6.58
CA ASP A 298 -11.13 26.36 8.02
C ASP A 298 -9.93 25.67 8.67
N LYS A 299 -9.65 26.02 9.93
CA LYS A 299 -8.67 25.29 10.74
C LYS A 299 -9.18 23.90 11.08
N SER A 300 -8.28 22.92 11.15
CA SER A 300 -8.52 21.57 11.59
C SER A 300 -7.30 21.00 12.30
N THR A 301 -7.37 19.74 12.70
CA THR A 301 -6.24 18.99 13.26
C THR A 301 -5.42 18.39 12.11
N SER A 302 -4.11 18.36 12.28
CA SER A 302 -3.21 17.68 11.34
C SER A 302 -3.29 16.18 11.54
N LEU A 303 -3.63 15.45 10.48
CA LEU A 303 -3.89 14.02 10.54
C LEU A 303 -2.76 13.23 9.87
N ARG A 304 -2.32 12.16 10.53
CA ARG A 304 -1.36 11.19 10.00
C ARG A 304 -2.06 10.07 9.21
N ASN A 305 -3.22 9.66 9.69
CA ASN A 305 -4.06 8.65 9.05
C ASN A 305 -5.52 8.96 9.31
N MET A 306 -6.41 8.60 8.40
CA MET A 306 -7.85 8.81 8.52
C MET A 306 -8.63 7.76 7.73
N ALA A 307 -9.78 7.37 8.26
CA ALA A 307 -10.77 6.57 7.55
C ALA A 307 -12.18 7.11 7.79
N GLN A 308 -13.03 7.01 6.77
CA GLN A 308 -14.47 7.20 6.89
C GLN A 308 -15.12 5.83 7.08
N LEU A 309 -15.95 5.70 8.09
CA LEU A 309 -16.69 4.49 8.41
C LEU A 309 -18.01 4.43 7.64
N ALA A 310 -18.62 3.25 7.58
CA ALA A 310 -19.90 3.05 6.91
C ALA A 310 -21.05 3.88 7.53
N ASN A 311 -21.00 4.15 8.84
CA ASN A 311 -21.94 5.01 9.55
C ASN A 311 -21.68 6.52 9.36
N GLY A 312 -20.73 6.90 8.53
CA GLY A 312 -20.35 8.28 8.25
C GLY A 312 -19.36 8.89 9.24
N ALA A 313 -19.08 8.27 10.38
CA ALA A 313 -18.09 8.76 11.32
C ALA A 313 -16.69 8.76 10.70
N LEU A 314 -15.85 9.70 11.13
CA LEU A 314 -14.44 9.73 10.78
C LEU A 314 -13.61 9.27 11.97
N VAL A 315 -12.62 8.43 11.69
CA VAL A 315 -11.62 7.98 12.65
C VAL A 315 -10.24 8.35 12.15
N ALA A 316 -9.36 8.79 13.04
CA ALA A 316 -8.06 9.29 12.64
C ALA A 316 -6.97 9.05 13.69
N VAL A 317 -5.73 9.26 13.29
CA VAL A 317 -4.56 9.43 14.16
C VAL A 317 -3.98 10.82 13.87
N GLU A 318 -3.77 11.59 14.94
CA GLU A 318 -3.19 12.93 14.88
C GLU A 318 -1.67 12.87 14.61
N VAL A 319 -1.14 13.90 13.95
CA VAL A 319 0.31 14.11 13.87
C VAL A 319 0.80 14.64 15.21
N SER A 320 1.73 13.94 15.86
CA SER A 320 2.34 14.43 17.10
C SER A 320 3.31 15.57 16.84
N GLN A 321 3.35 16.56 17.72
CA GLN A 321 4.32 17.66 17.66
C GLN A 321 5.76 17.25 18.02
N TRP A 322 5.95 16.07 18.58
CA TRP A 322 7.22 15.60 19.14
C TRP A 322 7.68 14.26 18.55
N ASP A 323 7.43 14.01 17.27
CA ASP A 323 7.74 12.74 16.55
C ASP A 323 7.20 11.45 17.20
N GLY A 324 6.37 11.61 18.22
CA GLY A 324 5.65 10.51 18.83
C GLY A 324 4.41 10.13 18.03
N VAL A 325 3.75 9.08 18.48
CA VAL A 325 2.41 8.73 17.99
C VAL A 325 1.42 9.73 18.59
N GLY A 326 0.67 10.40 17.73
CA GLY A 326 -0.42 11.29 18.12
C GLY A 326 -1.60 10.53 18.70
N SER A 327 -2.56 11.27 19.25
CA SER A 327 -3.80 10.71 19.77
C SER A 327 -4.63 10.07 18.67
N GLN A 328 -5.33 9.00 18.99
CA GLN A 328 -6.45 8.54 18.17
C GLN A 328 -7.62 9.50 18.35
N LEU A 329 -8.30 9.77 17.24
CA LEU A 329 -9.38 10.76 17.16
C LEU A 329 -10.63 10.13 16.56
N ILE A 330 -11.80 10.59 17.03
CA ILE A 330 -13.10 10.26 16.45
C ILE A 330 -13.86 11.56 16.19
N SER A 331 -14.55 11.63 15.07
CA SER A 331 -15.52 12.68 14.75
C SER A 331 -16.82 12.08 14.27
N VAL A 332 -17.93 12.56 14.80
CA VAL A 332 -19.31 12.20 14.43
C VAL A 332 -20.03 13.34 13.70
N ASP A 333 -19.32 14.43 13.44
CA ASP A 333 -19.80 15.65 12.81
C ASP A 333 -18.99 16.00 11.54
N ASP A 334 -18.61 14.96 10.79
CA ASP A 334 -17.86 15.10 9.53
C ASP A 334 -16.49 15.77 9.69
N GLY A 335 -15.84 15.67 10.86
CA GLY A 335 -14.54 16.28 11.13
C GLY A 335 -14.61 17.78 11.44
N LEU A 336 -15.76 18.31 11.84
CA LEU A 336 -15.87 19.67 12.37
C LEU A 336 -15.21 19.74 13.74
N THR A 337 -15.47 18.74 14.58
CA THR A 337 -14.79 18.54 15.87
C THR A 337 -14.21 17.14 15.97
N TRP A 338 -13.14 17.02 16.76
CA TRP A 338 -12.46 15.76 17.00
C TRP A 338 -12.39 15.49 18.49
N GLN A 339 -12.88 14.32 18.91
CA GLN A 339 -12.74 13.80 20.26
C GLN A 339 -11.49 12.93 20.34
N SER A 340 -10.57 13.27 21.24
CA SER A 340 -9.37 12.47 21.51
C SER A 340 -9.71 11.26 22.39
N ILE A 341 -9.08 10.13 22.08
CA ILE A 341 -9.19 8.89 22.85
C ILE A 341 -8.02 8.80 23.82
N ASN A 342 -8.31 8.55 25.09
CA ASN A 342 -7.30 8.33 26.12
C ASN A 342 -7.27 6.86 26.55
N ARG A 343 -6.27 6.12 26.09
CA ARG A 343 -6.12 4.68 26.30
C ARG A 343 -5.17 4.30 27.43
N ASN A 344 -4.74 5.19 28.27
CA ASN A 344 -3.75 4.93 29.33
C ASN A 344 -2.53 4.09 28.85
N LEU A 345 -1.94 4.50 27.74
CA LEU A 345 -0.80 3.83 27.13
C LEU A 345 0.47 3.99 27.99
N SER A 346 1.34 2.99 27.97
CA SER A 346 2.69 3.11 28.49
C SER A 346 3.51 4.08 27.62
N LEU A 347 4.43 4.86 28.23
CA LEU A 347 5.40 5.71 27.52
C LEU A 347 6.25 4.94 26.46
N PHE A 348 6.33 3.61 26.58
CA PHE A 348 7.04 2.71 25.68
C PHE A 348 6.04 1.76 25.00
N GLY A 349 5.00 2.33 24.35
CA GLY A 349 3.97 1.59 23.62
C GLY A 349 4.50 0.82 22.41
N ASP A 350 3.68 -0.08 21.88
CA ASP A 350 3.90 -0.64 20.56
C ASP A 350 3.44 0.39 19.52
N ILE A 351 4.37 0.99 18.80
CA ILE A 351 4.10 2.05 17.81
C ILE A 351 3.04 1.61 16.81
N LYS A 352 3.00 0.34 16.40
CA LYS A 352 2.02 -0.17 15.44
C LYS A 352 0.59 -0.16 15.98
N ALA A 353 0.40 -0.58 17.22
CA ALA A 353 -0.91 -0.49 17.87
C ALA A 353 -1.34 0.96 18.07
N ASP A 354 -0.37 1.83 18.32
CA ASP A 354 -0.63 3.25 18.57
C ASP A 354 -1.02 4.02 17.31
N VAL A 355 -0.51 3.63 16.14
CA VAL A 355 -0.90 4.21 14.83
C VAL A 355 -2.12 3.54 14.20
N SER A 356 -2.64 2.46 14.81
CA SER A 356 -3.86 1.79 14.37
C SER A 356 -5.06 2.72 14.51
N LEU A 357 -5.94 2.73 13.51
CA LEU A 357 -7.19 3.50 13.59
C LEU A 357 -8.17 2.84 14.56
N PRO A 358 -8.95 3.61 15.34
CA PRO A 358 -10.03 3.06 16.14
C PRO A 358 -11.26 2.74 15.29
N VAL A 359 -12.20 2.00 15.82
CA VAL A 359 -13.54 1.76 15.27
C VAL A 359 -14.56 2.51 16.12
N LEU A 360 -15.58 3.08 15.49
CA LEU A 360 -16.80 3.51 16.15
C LEU A 360 -17.97 2.69 15.59
N THR A 361 -18.64 1.95 16.45
CA THR A 361 -19.81 1.15 16.08
C THR A 361 -21.08 2.01 16.01
N ASP A 362 -22.14 1.49 15.39
CA ASP A 362 -23.45 2.16 15.33
C ASP A 362 -24.08 2.38 16.72
N ASN A 363 -23.63 1.63 17.72
CA ASN A 363 -24.07 1.77 19.12
C ASN A 363 -23.24 2.79 19.91
N ASN A 364 -22.41 3.60 19.25
CA ASN A 364 -21.49 4.53 19.89
C ASN A 364 -20.49 3.84 20.83
N GLU A 365 -20.10 2.62 20.55
CA GLU A 365 -18.99 1.95 21.23
C GLU A 365 -17.71 2.17 20.44
N VAL A 366 -16.66 2.57 21.13
CA VAL A 366 -15.31 2.73 20.60
C VAL A 366 -14.52 1.45 20.82
N ILE A 367 -13.92 0.92 19.76
CA ILE A 367 -13.06 -0.25 19.81
C ILE A 367 -11.66 0.15 19.35
N THR A 368 -10.65 -0.22 20.11
CA THR A 368 -9.25 0.05 19.75
C THR A 368 -8.31 -0.99 20.36
N LEU A 369 -7.02 -0.79 20.14
CA LEU A 369 -5.96 -1.58 20.76
C LEU A 369 -5.40 -0.84 21.97
N SER A 370 -5.21 -1.56 23.07
CA SER A 370 -4.62 -1.05 24.29
C SER A 370 -3.62 -2.05 24.86
N ARG A 371 -2.65 -1.56 25.60
CA ARG A 371 -1.65 -2.38 26.24
C ARG A 371 -2.03 -2.65 27.68
N ASN A 372 -2.11 -3.91 28.09
CA ASN A 372 -2.27 -4.27 29.48
C ASN A 372 -0.91 -4.09 30.21
N ARG A 373 -0.89 -3.20 31.23
CA ARG A 373 0.24 -3.12 32.16
C ARG A 373 0.18 -4.33 33.09
N LYS A 374 1.08 -5.28 32.90
CA LYS A 374 1.26 -6.38 33.85
C LYS A 374 2.22 -5.97 34.97
N SER A 375 2.08 -6.65 36.12
CA SER A 375 3.02 -6.54 37.24
C SER A 375 4.44 -6.94 36.78
N SER A 376 5.47 -6.40 37.44
CA SER A 376 6.87 -6.56 37.07
C SER A 376 7.22 -8.02 36.73
N GLY A 377 7.71 -8.29 35.51
CA GLY A 377 8.20 -9.58 35.06
C GLY A 377 7.37 -10.27 33.97
N GLU A 378 6.16 -9.84 33.67
CA GLU A 378 5.36 -10.40 32.58
C GLU A 378 5.40 -9.50 31.33
N LYS A 379 5.49 -10.12 30.12
CA LYS A 379 5.39 -9.35 28.87
C LYS A 379 4.03 -8.66 28.80
N SER A 380 4.03 -7.36 28.49
CA SER A 380 2.77 -6.64 28.22
C SER A 380 2.14 -7.18 26.94
N GLN A 381 0.85 -7.44 26.98
CA GLN A 381 0.07 -7.93 25.83
C GLN A 381 -0.75 -6.78 25.24
N ILE A 382 -0.82 -6.72 23.92
CA ILE A 382 -1.76 -5.86 23.22
C ILE A 382 -3.12 -6.54 23.27
N ARG A 383 -4.15 -5.83 23.72
CA ARG A 383 -5.52 -6.34 23.86
C ARG A 383 -6.48 -5.46 23.09
N ILE A 384 -7.58 -6.04 22.66
CA ILE A 384 -8.73 -5.28 22.19
C ILE A 384 -9.38 -4.62 23.39
N ALA A 385 -9.70 -3.34 23.28
CA ALA A 385 -10.30 -2.53 24.33
C ALA A 385 -11.55 -1.83 23.80
N THR A 386 -12.59 -1.78 24.62
CA THR A 386 -13.85 -1.10 24.29
C THR A 386 -14.27 -0.12 25.37
N THR A 387 -14.98 0.93 24.97
CA THR A 387 -15.66 1.87 25.86
C THR A 387 -16.77 2.59 25.10
N ALA A 388 -17.72 3.21 25.82
CA ALA A 388 -18.67 4.12 25.18
C ALA A 388 -17.96 5.40 24.70
N LEU A 389 -18.38 5.94 23.55
CA LEU A 389 -17.79 7.17 23.00
C LEU A 389 -17.79 8.32 24.02
N SER A 390 -18.84 8.46 24.81
CA SER A 390 -18.96 9.49 25.87
C SER A 390 -17.87 9.42 26.92
N ASN A 391 -17.19 8.29 27.06
CA ASN A 391 -16.19 8.02 28.09
C ASN A 391 -14.80 7.74 27.49
N ALA A 392 -14.62 7.95 26.20
CA ALA A 392 -13.38 7.58 25.49
C ALA A 392 -12.17 8.43 25.91
N ASP A 393 -12.37 9.58 26.51
CA ASP A 393 -11.35 10.45 27.11
C ASP A 393 -10.95 10.06 28.54
N ASP A 394 -11.71 9.16 29.19
CA ASP A 394 -11.39 8.63 30.53
C ASP A 394 -10.61 7.31 30.40
N SER A 395 -9.33 7.35 30.76
CA SER A 395 -8.44 6.18 30.72
C SER A 395 -8.87 5.01 31.61
N SER A 396 -9.76 5.23 32.58
CA SER A 396 -10.28 4.21 33.50
C SER A 396 -11.53 3.50 32.97
N SER A 397 -12.16 4.03 31.92
CA SER A 397 -13.43 3.53 31.37
C SER A 397 -13.29 2.31 30.48
N TRP A 398 -12.08 1.95 30.07
CA TRP A 398 -11.82 0.93 29.08
C TRP A 398 -11.95 -0.50 29.62
N GLN A 399 -12.78 -1.28 28.97
CA GLN A 399 -12.87 -2.73 29.18
C GLN A 399 -11.87 -3.43 28.26
N LEU A 400 -10.99 -4.25 28.85
CA LEU A 400 -10.02 -5.07 28.10
C LEU A 400 -10.60 -6.45 27.81
N HIS A 401 -10.46 -6.88 26.56
CA HIS A 401 -10.92 -8.17 26.05
C HIS A 401 -9.76 -9.11 25.72
N GLY A 402 -9.91 -9.95 24.72
CA GLY A 402 -8.90 -10.89 24.25
C GLY A 402 -7.62 -10.23 23.73
N VAL A 403 -6.59 -11.04 23.55
CA VAL A 403 -5.28 -10.61 23.09
C VAL A 403 -5.30 -10.47 21.56
N ALA A 404 -4.77 -9.37 21.06
CA ALA A 404 -4.54 -9.22 19.64
C ALA A 404 -3.60 -10.34 19.13
N LYS A 405 -3.90 -10.90 17.96
CA LYS A 405 -3.06 -11.94 17.36
C LYS A 405 -1.66 -11.39 17.10
N ASP A 406 -0.64 -12.19 17.37
CA ASP A 406 0.76 -11.79 17.19
C ASP A 406 1.02 -11.25 15.78
N ASN A 407 1.70 -10.12 15.71
CA ASN A 407 2.02 -9.40 14.45
C ASN A 407 0.81 -8.90 13.66
N CYS A 408 -0.40 -8.86 14.24
CA CYS A 408 -1.63 -8.38 13.60
C CYS A 408 -2.21 -7.20 14.37
N HIS A 409 -1.54 -6.04 14.32
CA HIS A 409 -1.87 -4.87 15.15
C HIS A 409 -2.44 -3.69 14.35
N SER A 410 -2.74 -3.87 13.07
CA SER A 410 -3.36 -2.84 12.23
C SER A 410 -4.85 -3.15 12.06
N LEU A 411 -5.68 -2.53 12.90
CA LEU A 411 -7.13 -2.64 12.80
C LEU A 411 -7.62 -1.96 11.51
N LEU A 412 -8.53 -2.62 10.79
CA LEU A 412 -9.12 -2.16 9.53
C LEU A 412 -10.57 -1.71 9.77
N PRO A 413 -10.80 -0.48 10.26
CA PRO A 413 -12.11 -0.04 10.72
C PRO A 413 -13.15 0.01 9.61
N GLN A 414 -12.75 0.27 8.36
CA GLN A 414 -13.68 0.29 7.22
C GLN A 414 -14.30 -1.08 6.94
N LEU A 415 -13.60 -2.18 7.27
CA LEU A 415 -14.10 -3.54 7.03
C LEU A 415 -14.97 -4.06 8.18
N THR A 416 -14.94 -3.39 9.34
CA THR A 416 -15.67 -3.84 10.55
C THR A 416 -17.17 -3.84 10.34
N THR A 417 -17.87 -4.89 10.80
CA THR A 417 -19.32 -5.00 10.82
C THR A 417 -19.81 -5.65 12.10
N GLY A 418 -20.72 -4.99 12.78
CA GLY A 418 -21.23 -5.48 14.06
C GLY A 418 -20.06 -5.74 15.00
N THR A 419 -19.86 -7.01 15.41
CA THR A 419 -18.76 -7.43 16.29
C THR A 419 -17.56 -8.00 15.55
N THR A 420 -17.61 -8.15 14.21
CA THR A 420 -16.49 -8.70 13.44
C THR A 420 -15.46 -7.63 13.16
N LEU A 421 -14.27 -7.81 13.73
CA LEU A 421 -13.12 -6.91 13.59
C LEU A 421 -12.10 -7.55 12.64
N TYR A 422 -11.54 -6.76 11.73
CA TYR A 422 -10.51 -7.20 10.77
C TYR A 422 -9.19 -6.53 11.07
N PHE A 423 -8.11 -7.30 10.93
CA PHE A 423 -6.74 -6.85 11.17
C PHE A 423 -5.83 -7.22 10.03
N LEU A 424 -4.96 -6.29 9.67
CA LEU A 424 -3.82 -6.54 8.78
C LEU A 424 -2.61 -6.93 9.65
N CYS A 425 -2.00 -8.05 9.31
CA CYS A 425 -0.78 -8.53 9.92
C CYS A 425 0.47 -7.99 9.20
N ASP A 426 1.63 -8.02 9.86
CA ASP A 426 2.90 -7.53 9.32
C ASP A 426 3.32 -8.21 8.01
N GLN A 427 2.97 -9.48 7.85
CA GLN A 427 3.24 -10.24 6.64
C GLN A 427 2.13 -10.13 5.58
N GLY A 428 1.11 -9.29 5.82
CA GLY A 428 0.04 -9.02 4.87
C GLY A 428 -1.14 -9.99 4.90
N GLN A 429 -1.20 -10.91 5.88
CA GLN A 429 -2.40 -11.69 6.13
C GLN A 429 -3.51 -10.79 6.66
N ILE A 430 -4.75 -11.13 6.34
CA ILE A 430 -5.94 -10.55 6.94
C ILE A 430 -6.54 -11.59 7.88
N VAL A 431 -6.76 -11.19 9.12
CA VAL A 431 -7.39 -12.01 10.14
C VAL A 431 -8.59 -11.31 10.73
N SER A 432 -9.56 -12.06 11.21
CA SER A 432 -10.72 -11.50 11.89
C SER A 432 -11.01 -12.18 13.22
N THR A 433 -11.78 -11.49 14.04
CA THR A 433 -12.39 -12.00 15.26
C THR A 433 -13.81 -11.45 15.38
N ASN A 434 -14.73 -12.24 15.93
CA ASN A 434 -16.11 -11.81 16.23
C ASN A 434 -16.45 -11.87 17.72
N ASP A 435 -15.46 -12.21 18.55
CA ASP A 435 -15.54 -12.35 20.00
C ASP A 435 -14.45 -11.53 20.72
N PHE A 436 -14.04 -10.41 20.10
CA PHE A 436 -13.04 -9.49 20.65
C PHE A 436 -11.68 -10.15 20.98
N GLY A 437 -11.25 -11.11 20.14
CA GLY A 437 -9.92 -11.68 20.20
C GLY A 437 -9.80 -12.93 21.08
N GLU A 438 -10.91 -13.53 21.51
CA GLU A 438 -10.89 -14.84 22.15
C GLU A 438 -10.58 -15.95 21.13
N THR A 439 -11.15 -15.82 19.89
CA THR A 439 -10.84 -16.69 18.77
C THR A 439 -10.50 -15.86 17.52
N TRP A 440 -9.69 -16.46 16.62
CA TRP A 440 -9.20 -15.82 15.41
C TRP A 440 -9.41 -16.69 14.19
N GLN A 441 -9.87 -16.06 13.12
CA GLN A 441 -9.97 -16.67 11.79
C GLN A 441 -8.94 -16.02 10.86
N THR A 442 -8.31 -16.79 9.98
CA THR A 442 -7.52 -16.25 8.87
C THR A 442 -8.44 -16.14 7.66
N ASP A 443 -8.64 -14.92 7.18
CA ASP A 443 -9.53 -14.60 6.06
C ASP A 443 -8.78 -14.59 4.72
N ILE A 444 -7.59 -13.99 4.71
CA ILE A 444 -6.68 -13.97 3.57
C ILE A 444 -5.31 -14.38 4.08
N ASP A 445 -4.83 -15.52 3.61
CA ASP A 445 -3.51 -16.04 3.96
C ASP A 445 -2.47 -15.66 2.91
N ARG A 446 -1.19 -15.78 3.31
CA ARG A 446 -0.02 -15.64 2.44
C ARG A 446 0.92 -16.80 2.71
N ASP A 447 1.24 -17.54 1.68
CA ASP A 447 2.17 -18.68 1.81
C ASP A 447 3.64 -18.20 1.79
N ILE A 448 4.05 -17.52 2.87
CA ILE A 448 5.43 -17.07 3.05
C ILE A 448 6.41 -18.24 3.09
N ALA A 449 5.99 -19.39 3.64
CA ALA A 449 6.83 -20.56 3.72
C ALA A 449 7.13 -21.13 2.33
N GLN A 450 6.14 -21.20 1.46
CA GLN A 450 6.31 -21.62 0.07
C GLN A 450 7.20 -20.66 -0.71
N MET A 451 6.98 -19.34 -0.55
CA MET A 451 7.85 -18.33 -1.18
C MET A 451 9.30 -18.47 -0.73
N GLN A 452 9.53 -18.69 0.55
CA GLN A 452 10.89 -18.90 1.08
C GLN A 452 11.53 -20.18 0.54
N ALA A 453 10.82 -21.28 0.51
CA ALA A 453 11.33 -22.55 -0.01
C ALA A 453 11.67 -22.46 -1.50
N GLN A 454 10.81 -21.78 -2.29
CA GLN A 454 11.08 -21.57 -3.72
C GLN A 454 12.29 -20.66 -3.95
N TYR A 455 12.45 -19.64 -3.11
CA TYR A 455 13.63 -18.77 -3.16
C TYR A 455 14.92 -19.52 -2.81
N GLU A 456 14.90 -20.37 -1.81
CA GLU A 456 16.05 -21.21 -1.45
C GLU A 456 16.44 -22.16 -2.60
N THR A 457 15.45 -22.76 -3.27
CA THR A 457 15.67 -23.57 -4.47
C THR A 457 16.33 -22.73 -5.59
N PHE A 458 15.86 -21.53 -5.84
CA PHE A 458 16.44 -20.64 -6.85
C PHE A 458 17.91 -20.29 -6.53
N ILE A 459 18.22 -19.99 -5.28
CA ILE A 459 19.60 -19.67 -4.85
C ILE A 459 20.53 -20.87 -5.01
N ASP A 460 20.06 -22.07 -4.72
CA ASP A 460 20.89 -23.28 -4.85
C ASP A 460 21.17 -23.59 -6.33
N GLU A 461 20.21 -23.47 -7.21
CA GLU A 461 20.41 -23.61 -8.66
C GLU A 461 21.37 -22.54 -9.22
N LEU A 462 21.23 -21.29 -8.76
CA LEU A 462 22.13 -20.20 -9.15
C LEU A 462 23.57 -20.49 -8.78
N LYS A 463 23.82 -21.02 -7.58
CA LYS A 463 25.18 -21.42 -7.13
C LYS A 463 25.74 -22.55 -7.98
N GLN A 464 24.92 -23.57 -8.27
CA GLN A 464 25.36 -24.71 -9.11
C GLN A 464 25.77 -24.26 -10.51
N GLN A 465 25.06 -23.31 -11.12
CA GLN A 465 25.44 -22.77 -12.41
C GLN A 465 26.76 -22.00 -12.34
N GLN A 466 26.96 -21.16 -11.31
CA GLN A 466 28.23 -20.45 -11.12
C GLN A 466 29.42 -21.39 -10.93
N GLU A 467 29.26 -22.44 -10.16
CA GLU A 467 30.29 -23.47 -9.97
C GLU A 467 30.58 -24.26 -11.26
N ALA A 468 29.57 -24.48 -12.10
CA ALA A 468 29.75 -25.15 -13.38
C ALA A 468 30.51 -24.28 -14.39
N GLU A 469 30.32 -22.97 -14.39
CA GLU A 469 31.03 -22.02 -15.25
C GLU A 469 32.48 -21.80 -14.82
N GLU A 470 32.81 -21.93 -13.53
CA GLU A 470 34.15 -21.75 -13.03
C GLU A 470 35.06 -22.98 -13.29
N LYS A 471 34.53 -24.19 -13.30
CA LYS A 471 35.30 -25.44 -13.51
C LYS A 471 36.02 -25.56 -14.86
N PRO A 472 35.53 -25.09 -16.01
CA PRO A 472 36.29 -25.20 -17.27
C PRO A 472 37.53 -24.34 -17.34
N LYS A 473 37.56 -23.21 -16.60
CA LYS A 473 38.69 -22.27 -16.65
C LYS A 473 39.94 -22.76 -15.91
N GLU A 474 39.80 -23.57 -14.89
CA GLU A 474 40.95 -24.16 -14.15
C GLU A 474 41.65 -25.25 -15.01
N THR A 475 40.90 -26.02 -15.77
CA THR A 475 41.47 -27.11 -16.56
C THR A 475 42.26 -26.59 -17.81
N GLU A 476 41.88 -25.45 -18.39
CA GLU A 476 42.61 -24.80 -19.46
C GLU A 476 43.87 -24.08 -18.99
N ALA A 477 43.91 -23.59 -17.74
CA ALA A 477 45.06 -22.93 -17.16
C ALA A 477 46.18 -23.93 -16.75
N GLU A 478 45.82 -25.14 -16.34
CA GLU A 478 46.82 -26.19 -16.03
C GLU A 478 47.45 -26.80 -17.25
N THR A 479 46.72 -26.98 -18.36
CA THR A 479 47.29 -27.49 -19.62
C THR A 479 48.18 -26.48 -20.36
N ALA A 480 48.03 -25.17 -20.14
CA ALA A 480 48.85 -24.12 -20.73
C ALA A 480 50.19 -23.90 -19.96
N SER A 481 50.35 -24.50 -18.77
CA SER A 481 51.57 -24.41 -17.98
C SER A 481 52.53 -25.60 -18.14
N GLU A 482 52.14 -26.65 -18.91
CA GLU A 482 52.97 -27.82 -19.22
C GLU A 482 53.55 -27.84 -20.66
N GLU A 483 53.31 -26.85 -21.51
CA GLU A 483 53.99 -26.61 -22.76
C GLU A 483 55.01 -25.43 -22.63
#